data_c052757c3b6778a69bbc8692835a5f82
#
_entry.id   c052757c3b6778a69bbc8692835a5f82
#
_cell.length_a   1.000
_cell.length_b   1.000
_cell.length_c   1.000
_cell.angle_alpha   90.00
_cell.angle_beta   90.00
_cell.angle_gamma   90.00
#
_symmetry.space_group_name_H-M   'P 1'
#
loop_
_entity.id
_entity.type
_entity.pdbx_description
1 polymer ?
#
loop_
_entity_poly.entity_id
_entity_poly.type
_entity_poly.pdbx_seq_one_letter_code
_entity_poly.pdbx_strand_id
1 'polypeptide(L)'
;MAKVGAAEIALDMRRAIEQGTYRRFERLPASRQLAETYGVARNTLRDALYQLEREGLLETRPGSGTYITAQDQSVLPIPVEDATPLELIDARFALEPHICRLCVLHGRREDFEVMEALCMTMEASTRDPVSFAEADTKFHRALVSATRNNLLIWLIAQINTVRSLDEWTRMRRLTLDEPIIGQYNLQHREVLNAIRSREPERAAAKMKEHLETARLSLTRASDT
;
A
#
# COMPACT_ATOMS: atom_id res chain seq x y z
N MET A 1 -21.07 -37.39 22.18
CA MET A 1 -20.00 -36.44 21.84
C MET A 1 -20.35 -35.77 20.52
N ALA A 2 -20.41 -34.46 20.51
CA ALA A 2 -20.68 -33.73 19.27
C ALA A 2 -19.54 -34.04 18.24
N LYS A 3 -19.92 -34.32 17.00
CA LYS A 3 -18.96 -34.60 15.93
C LYS A 3 -18.28 -33.28 15.58
N VAL A 4 -16.96 -33.18 15.80
CA VAL A 4 -16.14 -32.03 15.39
C VAL A 4 -16.27 -31.83 13.89
N GLY A 5 -16.74 -30.65 13.47
CA GLY A 5 -16.97 -30.32 12.08
C GLY A 5 -15.74 -29.68 11.40
N ALA A 6 -15.76 -29.60 10.08
CA ALA A 6 -14.66 -29.00 9.30
C ALA A 6 -14.39 -27.53 9.72
N ALA A 7 -15.43 -26.73 9.98
CA ALA A 7 -15.30 -25.35 10.42
C ALA A 7 -14.63 -25.21 11.81
N GLU A 8 -14.91 -26.14 12.73
CA GLU A 8 -14.33 -26.15 14.06
C GLU A 8 -12.83 -26.52 14.00
N ILE A 9 -12.47 -27.48 13.15
CA ILE A 9 -11.07 -27.85 12.89
C ILE A 9 -10.32 -26.67 12.25
N ALA A 10 -10.92 -26.02 11.25
CA ALA A 10 -10.32 -24.86 10.61
C ALA A 10 -10.08 -23.72 11.61
N LEU A 11 -11.03 -23.46 12.51
CA LEU A 11 -10.88 -22.46 13.57
C LEU A 11 -9.76 -22.80 14.54
N ASP A 12 -9.66 -24.04 14.98
CA ASP A 12 -8.62 -24.51 15.90
C ASP A 12 -7.23 -24.45 15.25
N MET A 13 -7.09 -24.92 14.03
CA MET A 13 -5.84 -24.83 13.28
C MET A 13 -5.43 -23.38 12.99
N ARG A 14 -6.38 -22.50 12.70
CA ARG A 14 -6.11 -21.06 12.53
C ARG A 14 -5.52 -20.48 13.81
N ARG A 15 -6.14 -20.74 14.96
CA ARG A 15 -5.61 -20.31 16.28
C ARG A 15 -4.21 -20.86 16.55
N ALA A 16 -3.96 -22.12 16.24
CA ALA A 16 -2.65 -22.75 16.40
C ALA A 16 -1.58 -22.09 15.50
N ILE A 17 -1.95 -21.69 14.28
CA ILE A 17 -1.08 -20.93 13.36
C ILE A 17 -0.84 -19.52 13.92
N GLU A 18 -1.88 -18.82 14.35
CA GLU A 18 -1.82 -17.48 14.94
C GLU A 18 -0.97 -17.44 16.23
N GLN A 19 -1.04 -18.47 17.04
CA GLN A 19 -0.26 -18.62 18.28
C GLN A 19 1.18 -19.09 18.04
N GLY A 20 1.58 -19.31 16.77
CA GLY A 20 2.94 -19.75 16.42
C GLY A 20 3.24 -21.21 16.73
N THR A 21 2.22 -22.04 16.99
CA THR A 21 2.39 -23.50 17.17
C THR A 21 2.96 -24.14 15.90
N TYR A 22 2.59 -23.60 14.73
CA TYR A 22 3.18 -23.95 13.44
C TYR A 22 4.00 -22.78 12.90
N ARG A 23 5.22 -23.07 12.42
CA ARG A 23 6.10 -22.03 11.86
C ARG A 23 5.79 -21.77 10.38
N ARG A 24 6.08 -20.58 9.91
CA ARG A 24 5.98 -20.24 8.51
C ARG A 24 6.83 -21.19 7.66
N PHE A 25 6.27 -21.65 6.54
CA PHE A 25 6.85 -22.66 5.65
C PHE A 25 7.04 -24.04 6.28
N GLU A 26 6.57 -24.26 7.51
CA GLU A 26 6.55 -25.56 8.11
C GLU A 26 5.58 -26.47 7.34
N ARG A 27 5.98 -27.71 7.13
CA ARG A 27 5.14 -28.74 6.56
C ARG A 27 4.22 -29.30 7.62
N LEU A 28 2.92 -29.23 7.39
CA LEU A 28 1.95 -29.89 8.26
C LEU A 28 2.16 -31.41 8.29
N PRO A 29 1.83 -32.06 9.41
CA PRO A 29 1.75 -33.53 9.45
C PRO A 29 0.84 -34.07 8.34
N ALA A 30 1.08 -35.29 7.92
CA ALA A 30 0.27 -35.88 6.85
C ALA A 30 -1.23 -35.83 7.22
N SER A 31 -2.10 -35.57 6.24
CA SER A 31 -3.55 -35.47 6.44
C SER A 31 -4.15 -36.69 7.16
N ARG A 32 -3.55 -37.88 6.96
CA ARG A 32 -3.95 -39.08 7.72
C ARG A 32 -3.70 -38.90 9.22
N GLN A 33 -2.54 -38.43 9.59
CA GLN A 33 -2.13 -38.24 10.99
C GLN A 33 -2.95 -37.12 11.66
N LEU A 34 -3.19 -36.03 10.95
CA LEU A 34 -4.07 -34.94 11.44
C LEU A 34 -5.51 -35.42 11.64
N ALA A 35 -6.06 -36.22 10.71
CA ALA A 35 -7.41 -36.78 10.86
C ALA A 35 -7.50 -37.69 12.10
N GLU A 36 -6.46 -38.48 12.38
CA GLU A 36 -6.36 -39.32 13.58
C GLU A 36 -6.29 -38.44 14.86
N THR A 37 -5.48 -37.38 14.85
CA THR A 37 -5.34 -36.41 15.96
C THR A 37 -6.66 -35.75 16.31
N TYR A 38 -7.40 -35.27 15.29
CA TYR A 38 -8.71 -34.64 15.48
C TYR A 38 -9.87 -35.63 15.68
N GLY A 39 -9.63 -36.92 15.52
CA GLY A 39 -10.66 -37.97 15.67
C GLY A 39 -11.76 -37.87 14.60
N VAL A 40 -11.45 -37.42 13.38
CA VAL A 40 -12.41 -37.16 12.31
C VAL A 40 -12.14 -37.98 11.05
N ALA A 41 -13.15 -38.04 10.17
CA ALA A 41 -12.98 -38.63 8.85
C ALA A 41 -12.03 -37.76 7.97
N ARG A 42 -11.25 -38.40 7.09
CA ARG A 42 -10.30 -37.72 6.19
C ARG A 42 -10.96 -36.64 5.32
N ASN A 43 -12.21 -36.85 4.91
CA ASN A 43 -12.95 -35.88 4.11
C ASN A 43 -13.24 -34.60 4.93
N THR A 44 -13.65 -34.74 6.19
CA THR A 44 -13.91 -33.60 7.09
C THR A 44 -12.63 -32.78 7.31
N LEU A 45 -11.49 -33.45 7.53
CA LEU A 45 -10.21 -32.75 7.62
C LEU A 45 -9.83 -32.07 6.31
N ARG A 46 -10.01 -32.73 5.15
CA ARG A 46 -9.71 -32.15 3.85
C ARG A 46 -10.52 -30.88 3.60
N ASP A 47 -11.78 -30.87 3.96
CA ASP A 47 -12.64 -29.70 3.83
C ASP A 47 -12.16 -28.54 4.74
N ALA A 48 -11.69 -28.83 5.96
CA ALA A 48 -11.07 -27.83 6.83
C ALA A 48 -9.76 -27.26 6.25
N LEU A 49 -8.87 -28.14 5.73
CA LEU A 49 -7.62 -27.71 5.09
C LEU A 49 -7.89 -26.87 3.84
N TYR A 50 -8.88 -27.25 3.03
CA TYR A 50 -9.29 -26.48 1.85
C TYR A 50 -9.83 -25.09 2.22
N GLN A 51 -10.56 -24.97 3.33
CA GLN A 51 -11.01 -23.68 3.84
C GLN A 51 -9.79 -22.79 4.20
N LEU A 52 -8.82 -23.32 4.95
CA LEU A 52 -7.61 -22.59 5.34
C LEU A 52 -6.72 -22.24 4.13
N GLU A 53 -6.71 -23.07 3.10
CA GLU A 53 -6.01 -22.80 1.84
C GLU A 53 -6.68 -21.64 1.06
N ARG A 54 -8.01 -21.59 1.03
CA ARG A 54 -8.76 -20.44 0.47
C ARG A 54 -8.53 -19.15 1.24
N GLU A 55 -8.29 -19.23 2.54
CA GLU A 55 -7.94 -18.10 3.40
C GLU A 55 -6.45 -17.70 3.25
N GLY A 56 -5.67 -18.41 2.44
CA GLY A 56 -4.25 -18.14 2.23
C GLY A 56 -3.34 -18.53 3.40
N LEU A 57 -3.84 -19.28 4.37
CA LEU A 57 -3.08 -19.74 5.54
C LEU A 57 -2.26 -21.00 5.25
N LEU A 58 -2.64 -21.75 4.22
CA LEU A 58 -1.99 -22.98 3.79
C LEU A 58 -1.75 -22.98 2.27
N GLU A 59 -0.74 -23.73 1.84
CA GLU A 59 -0.44 -24.04 0.45
C GLU A 59 -0.25 -25.55 0.29
N THR A 60 -1.07 -26.20 -0.55
CA THR A 60 -0.90 -27.61 -0.87
C THR A 60 -0.05 -27.78 -2.12
N ARG A 61 1.11 -28.41 -1.99
CA ARG A 61 2.03 -28.72 -3.08
C ARG A 61 1.87 -30.19 -3.49
N PRO A 62 1.37 -30.47 -4.70
CA PRO A 62 1.16 -31.84 -5.17
C PRO A 62 2.41 -32.71 -4.98
N GLY A 63 2.25 -33.88 -4.36
CA GLY A 63 3.35 -34.80 -4.08
C GLY A 63 4.32 -34.39 -2.96
N SER A 64 4.23 -33.16 -2.46
CA SER A 64 5.13 -32.63 -1.40
C SER A 64 4.45 -32.49 -0.05
N GLY A 65 3.17 -32.12 -0.01
CA GLY A 65 2.39 -31.94 1.23
C GLY A 65 1.77 -30.56 1.36
N THR A 66 1.18 -30.27 2.51
CA THR A 66 0.58 -28.98 2.85
C THR A 66 1.53 -28.21 3.75
N TYR A 67 1.74 -26.95 3.44
CA TYR A 67 2.67 -26.04 4.12
C TYR A 67 1.93 -24.83 4.68
N ILE A 68 2.43 -24.32 5.79
CA ILE A 68 1.95 -23.06 6.38
C ILE A 68 2.45 -21.90 5.51
N THR A 69 1.51 -21.14 4.96
CA THR A 69 1.80 -19.89 4.23
C THR A 69 1.57 -18.67 5.09
N ALA A 70 0.94 -18.85 6.27
CA ALA A 70 0.54 -17.76 7.15
C ALA A 70 1.64 -16.74 7.33
N GLN A 71 1.28 -15.51 7.06
CA GLN A 71 2.12 -14.35 7.29
C GLN A 71 2.58 -14.33 8.72
N ASP A 72 3.85 -13.95 8.91
CA ASP A 72 4.38 -13.63 10.23
C ASP A 72 3.53 -12.49 10.82
N GLN A 73 2.61 -12.84 11.72
CA GLN A 73 1.78 -11.86 12.44
C GLN A 73 2.60 -11.05 13.46
N SER A 74 3.91 -11.31 13.60
CA SER A 74 4.81 -10.39 14.31
C SER A 74 5.02 -9.08 13.54
N VAL A 75 4.72 -9.07 12.23
CA VAL A 75 4.35 -7.87 11.51
C VAL A 75 2.83 -7.94 11.35
N LEU A 76 2.09 -7.48 12.37
CA LEU A 76 0.69 -7.11 12.17
C LEU A 76 0.64 -6.36 10.84
N PRO A 77 -0.18 -6.78 9.84
CA PRO A 77 -0.52 -5.83 8.81
C PRO A 77 -1.11 -4.67 9.62
N ILE A 78 -0.37 -3.57 9.73
CA ILE A 78 -0.99 -2.33 10.17
C ILE A 78 -2.13 -2.22 9.19
N PRO A 79 -3.39 -2.27 9.65
CA PRO A 79 -4.49 -2.13 8.73
C PRO A 79 -4.26 -0.76 8.10
N VAL A 80 -3.89 -0.74 6.82
CA VAL A 80 -3.72 0.52 6.09
C VAL A 80 -5.02 1.32 6.21
N GLU A 81 -6.10 0.64 6.51
CA GLU A 81 -7.45 1.13 6.83
C GLU A 81 -7.48 2.03 8.08
N ASP A 82 -6.57 1.85 9.04
CA ASP A 82 -6.46 2.69 10.24
C ASP A 82 -5.43 3.82 10.10
N ALA A 83 -4.75 3.92 8.97
CA ALA A 83 -3.72 4.94 8.76
C ALA A 83 -4.35 6.33 8.59
N THR A 84 -3.85 7.28 9.36
CA THR A 84 -4.28 8.67 9.32
C THR A 84 -3.70 9.43 8.11
N PRO A 85 -4.32 10.54 7.68
CA PRO A 85 -3.77 11.41 6.64
C PRO A 85 -2.35 11.93 6.96
N LEU A 86 -2.03 12.19 8.22
CA LEU A 86 -0.70 12.65 8.63
C LEU A 86 0.35 11.54 8.52
N GLU A 87 0.03 10.30 8.92
CA GLU A 87 0.93 9.15 8.73
C GLU A 87 1.22 8.90 7.25
N LEU A 88 0.23 9.08 6.37
CA LEU A 88 0.45 9.02 4.93
C LEU A 88 1.47 10.08 4.47
N ILE A 89 1.33 11.32 4.91
CA ILE A 89 2.27 12.39 4.54
C ILE A 89 3.67 12.11 5.10
N ASP A 90 3.79 11.63 6.33
CA ASP A 90 5.09 11.27 6.94
C ASP A 90 5.78 10.14 6.16
N ALA A 91 5.03 9.10 5.75
CA ALA A 91 5.56 8.03 4.90
C ALA A 91 6.01 8.55 3.53
N ARG A 92 5.23 9.43 2.90
CA ARG A 92 5.59 10.08 1.64
C ARG A 92 6.84 10.95 1.79
N PHE A 93 6.93 11.71 2.88
CA PHE A 93 8.08 12.57 3.20
C PHE A 93 9.38 11.77 3.34
N ALA A 94 9.30 10.56 3.91
CA ALA A 94 10.44 9.66 4.02
C ALA A 94 10.90 9.09 2.66
N LEU A 95 9.99 8.86 1.72
CA LEU A 95 10.24 8.12 0.48
C LEU A 95 10.36 9.00 -0.76
N GLU A 96 9.43 9.93 -0.98
CA GLU A 96 9.30 10.63 -2.26
C GLU A 96 10.46 11.55 -2.62
N PRO A 97 11.16 12.24 -1.70
CA PRO A 97 12.37 12.97 -2.05
C PRO A 97 13.46 12.08 -2.63
N HIS A 98 13.60 10.85 -2.13
CA HIS A 98 14.54 9.88 -2.69
C HIS A 98 14.05 9.32 -4.03
N ILE A 99 12.74 9.07 -4.16
CA ILE A 99 12.12 8.68 -5.43
C ILE A 99 12.39 9.74 -6.50
N CYS A 100 12.33 11.04 -6.19
CA CYS A 100 12.69 12.11 -7.13
C CYS A 100 14.16 12.00 -7.59
N ARG A 101 15.10 11.71 -6.70
CA ARG A 101 16.51 11.45 -7.09
C ARG A 101 16.63 10.28 -8.07
N LEU A 102 15.97 9.16 -7.76
CA LEU A 102 15.96 7.99 -8.64
C LEU A 102 15.26 8.25 -9.97
N CYS A 103 14.18 9.05 -9.97
CA CYS A 103 13.49 9.50 -11.18
C CYS A 103 14.43 10.31 -12.08
N VAL A 104 15.27 11.19 -11.52
CA VAL A 104 16.31 11.92 -12.26
C VAL A 104 17.32 10.96 -12.90
N LEU A 105 17.71 9.89 -12.21
CA LEU A 105 18.72 8.93 -12.68
C LEU A 105 18.16 7.97 -13.75
N HIS A 106 16.95 7.48 -13.57
CA HIS A 106 16.37 6.38 -14.36
C HIS A 106 15.24 6.81 -15.30
N GLY A 107 14.64 7.96 -15.04
CA GLY A 107 13.49 8.47 -15.83
C GLY A 107 13.88 8.79 -17.27
N ARG A 108 12.97 8.46 -18.17
CA ARG A 108 13.10 8.64 -19.62
C ARG A 108 12.24 9.81 -20.08
N ARG A 109 12.41 10.20 -21.31
CA ARG A 109 11.65 11.30 -21.92
C ARG A 109 10.14 11.05 -21.85
N GLU A 110 9.71 9.82 -22.14
CA GLU A 110 8.30 9.44 -22.14
C GLU A 110 7.67 9.59 -20.74
N ASP A 111 8.44 9.27 -19.67
CA ASP A 111 7.98 9.45 -18.29
C ASP A 111 7.73 10.93 -17.97
N PHE A 112 8.63 11.80 -18.46
CA PHE A 112 8.52 13.25 -18.24
C PHE A 112 7.37 13.87 -19.05
N GLU A 113 7.06 13.33 -20.22
CA GLU A 113 5.90 13.72 -21.02
C GLU A 113 4.58 13.35 -20.31
N VAL A 114 4.51 12.19 -19.67
CA VAL A 114 3.37 11.78 -18.82
C VAL A 114 3.21 12.74 -17.64
N MET A 115 4.29 13.05 -16.92
CA MET A 115 4.25 13.99 -15.78
C MET A 115 3.84 15.41 -16.23
N GLU A 116 4.30 15.85 -17.40
CA GLU A 116 3.93 17.14 -18.00
C GLU A 116 2.42 17.21 -18.24
N ALA A 117 1.85 16.17 -18.87
CA ALA A 117 0.41 16.11 -19.12
C ALA A 117 -0.40 16.13 -17.81
N LEU A 118 0.11 15.49 -16.75
CA LEU A 118 -0.53 15.50 -15.43
C LEU A 118 -0.45 16.88 -14.77
N CYS A 119 0.69 17.58 -14.87
CA CYS A 119 0.79 18.97 -14.42
C CYS A 119 -0.22 19.87 -15.14
N MET A 120 -0.35 19.75 -16.47
CA MET A 120 -1.34 20.52 -17.24
C MET A 120 -2.77 20.20 -16.79
N THR A 121 -3.08 18.93 -16.49
CA THR A 121 -4.39 18.53 -15.96
C THR A 121 -4.66 19.17 -14.59
N MET A 122 -3.68 19.15 -13.68
CA MET A 122 -3.79 19.79 -12.37
C MET A 122 -3.99 21.31 -12.47
N GLU A 123 -3.25 21.97 -13.37
CA GLU A 123 -3.36 23.40 -13.62
C GLU A 123 -4.74 23.79 -14.20
N ALA A 124 -5.31 22.95 -15.06
CA ALA A 124 -6.66 23.13 -15.59
C ALA A 124 -7.76 22.88 -14.54
N SER A 125 -7.43 22.18 -13.45
CA SER A 125 -8.38 21.76 -12.40
C SER A 125 -8.34 22.65 -11.16
N THR A 126 -7.90 23.90 -11.25
CA THR A 126 -7.72 24.80 -10.09
C THR A 126 -9.03 25.02 -9.29
N ARG A 127 -10.19 24.90 -9.93
CA ARG A 127 -11.52 25.01 -9.30
C ARG A 127 -12.26 23.69 -9.19
N ASP A 128 -11.59 22.59 -9.49
CA ASP A 128 -12.13 21.23 -9.37
C ASP A 128 -11.20 20.39 -8.49
N PRO A 129 -11.41 20.41 -7.15
CA PRO A 129 -10.59 19.66 -6.19
C PRO A 129 -10.55 18.14 -6.45
N VAL A 130 -11.60 17.57 -7.04
CA VAL A 130 -11.68 16.14 -7.32
C VAL A 130 -10.73 15.77 -8.47
N SER A 131 -10.88 16.44 -9.61
CA SER A 131 -10.00 16.24 -10.77
C SER A 131 -8.53 16.57 -10.43
N PHE A 132 -8.29 17.62 -9.63
CA PHE A 132 -6.96 17.93 -9.13
C PHE A 132 -6.39 16.78 -8.31
N ALA A 133 -7.11 16.26 -7.32
CA ALA A 133 -6.63 15.20 -6.43
C ALA A 133 -6.34 13.88 -7.17
N GLU A 134 -7.12 13.57 -8.22
CA GLU A 134 -6.86 12.43 -9.08
C GLU A 134 -5.56 12.59 -9.90
N ALA A 135 -5.37 13.76 -10.50
CA ALA A 135 -4.17 14.07 -11.28
C ALA A 135 -2.92 14.10 -10.38
N ASP A 136 -3.01 14.70 -9.19
CA ASP A 136 -1.99 14.69 -8.14
C ASP A 136 -1.55 13.25 -7.80
N THR A 137 -2.52 12.39 -7.55
CA THR A 137 -2.23 10.98 -7.24
C THR A 137 -1.52 10.28 -8.40
N LYS A 138 -1.95 10.54 -9.64
CA LYS A 138 -1.32 9.98 -10.84
C LYS A 138 0.10 10.53 -11.04
N PHE A 139 0.35 11.81 -10.73
CA PHE A 139 1.68 12.42 -10.81
C PHE A 139 2.67 11.72 -9.87
N HIS A 140 2.33 11.53 -8.60
CA HIS A 140 3.19 10.81 -7.65
C HIS A 140 3.40 9.34 -8.04
N ARG A 141 2.43 8.68 -8.65
CA ARG A 141 2.61 7.35 -9.25
C ARG A 141 3.55 7.36 -10.45
N ALA A 142 3.48 8.38 -11.31
CA ALA A 142 4.39 8.52 -12.45
C ALA A 142 5.84 8.70 -11.99
N LEU A 143 6.08 9.48 -10.93
CA LEU A 143 7.41 9.64 -10.34
C LEU A 143 8.02 8.30 -9.93
N VAL A 144 7.30 7.47 -9.16
CA VAL A 144 7.83 6.19 -8.72
C VAL A 144 7.98 5.20 -9.88
N SER A 145 7.06 5.21 -10.85
CA SER A 145 7.13 4.35 -12.04
C SER A 145 8.38 4.65 -12.87
N ALA A 146 8.77 5.93 -12.98
CA ALA A 146 9.97 6.37 -13.66
C ALA A 146 11.28 5.86 -13.02
N THR A 147 11.26 5.46 -11.75
CA THR A 147 12.42 4.83 -11.09
C THR A 147 12.72 3.44 -11.60
N ARG A 148 11.74 2.74 -12.19
CA ARG A 148 11.80 1.32 -12.60
C ARG A 148 12.16 0.36 -11.47
N ASN A 149 11.98 0.79 -10.23
CA ASN A 149 12.17 -0.04 -9.04
C ASN A 149 10.84 -0.66 -8.63
N ASN A 150 10.63 -1.93 -8.98
CA ASN A 150 9.37 -2.64 -8.72
C ASN A 150 9.00 -2.70 -7.22
N LEU A 151 10.00 -2.72 -6.33
CA LEU A 151 9.74 -2.72 -4.89
C LEU A 151 9.20 -1.37 -4.42
N LEU A 152 9.78 -0.25 -4.88
CA LEU A 152 9.26 1.09 -4.58
C LEU A 152 7.88 1.31 -5.20
N ILE A 153 7.66 0.85 -6.43
CA ILE A 153 6.35 0.93 -7.10
C ILE A 153 5.29 0.20 -6.27
N TRP A 154 5.59 -1.03 -5.83
CA TRP A 154 4.69 -1.79 -4.97
C TRP A 154 4.45 -1.10 -3.63
N LEU A 155 5.50 -0.63 -2.95
CA LEU A 155 5.40 0.04 -1.64
C LEU A 155 4.54 1.31 -1.72
N ILE A 156 4.78 2.17 -2.71
CA ILE A 156 3.99 3.39 -2.91
C ILE A 156 2.54 3.07 -3.29
N ALA A 157 2.30 1.98 -4.02
CA ALA A 157 0.93 1.54 -4.30
C ALA A 157 0.19 1.15 -3.02
N GLN A 158 0.84 0.44 -2.07
CA GLN A 158 0.26 0.11 -0.76
C GLN A 158 -0.03 1.38 0.06
N ILE A 159 0.94 2.28 0.19
CA ILE A 159 0.78 3.56 0.91
C ILE A 159 -0.38 4.38 0.31
N ASN A 160 -0.50 4.40 -1.01
CA ASN A 160 -1.55 5.16 -1.67
C ASN A 160 -2.97 4.58 -1.49
N THR A 161 -3.14 3.37 -0.94
CA THR A 161 -4.48 2.85 -0.59
C THR A 161 -5.15 3.70 0.49
N VAL A 162 -4.37 4.34 1.38
CA VAL A 162 -4.87 5.32 2.37
C VAL A 162 -5.66 6.45 1.71
N ARG A 163 -5.32 6.82 0.48
CA ARG A 163 -6.03 7.89 -0.26
C ARG A 163 -7.46 7.54 -0.66
N SER A 164 -7.83 6.25 -0.60
CA SER A 164 -9.21 5.81 -0.84
C SER A 164 -10.07 5.79 0.43
N LEU A 165 -9.49 6.04 1.60
CA LEU A 165 -10.21 6.07 2.87
C LEU A 165 -11.08 7.32 2.98
N ASP A 166 -12.20 7.19 3.66
CA ASP A 166 -13.17 8.28 3.85
C ASP A 166 -12.55 9.48 4.57
N GLU A 167 -11.70 9.23 5.55
CA GLU A 167 -11.01 10.28 6.30
C GLU A 167 -10.09 11.12 5.40
N TRP A 168 -9.27 10.46 4.55
CA TRP A 168 -8.45 11.17 3.57
C TRP A 168 -9.31 12.02 2.63
N THR A 169 -10.38 11.44 2.09
CA THR A 169 -11.28 12.13 1.17
C THR A 169 -11.92 13.34 1.84
N ARG A 170 -12.37 13.20 3.08
CA ARG A 170 -12.92 14.30 3.89
C ARG A 170 -11.90 15.40 4.09
N MET A 171 -10.68 15.08 4.55
CA MET A 171 -9.61 16.04 4.80
C MET A 171 -9.20 16.77 3.52
N ARG A 172 -9.13 16.08 2.37
CA ARG A 172 -8.82 16.71 1.08
C ARG A 172 -9.89 17.70 0.65
N ARG A 173 -11.17 17.42 0.89
CA ARG A 173 -12.25 18.39 0.62
C ARG A 173 -12.15 19.66 1.46
N LEU A 174 -11.66 19.56 2.68
CA LEU A 174 -11.49 20.69 3.58
C LEU A 174 -10.23 21.52 3.28
N THR A 175 -9.19 20.89 2.70
CA THR A 175 -7.87 21.51 2.52
C THR A 175 -7.60 21.97 1.09
N LEU A 176 -8.37 21.53 0.08
CA LEU A 176 -8.17 21.88 -1.31
C LEU A 176 -9.07 23.05 -1.72
N ASP A 177 -8.64 24.26 -1.40
CA ASP A 177 -9.18 25.49 -1.97
C ASP A 177 -8.36 25.98 -3.17
N GLU A 178 -8.87 26.98 -3.90
CA GLU A 178 -8.21 27.53 -5.10
C GLU A 178 -6.79 28.05 -4.81
N PRO A 179 -6.51 28.78 -3.70
CA PRO A 179 -5.17 29.21 -3.35
C PRO A 179 -4.20 28.05 -3.12
N ILE A 180 -4.60 27.03 -2.36
CA ILE A 180 -3.73 25.89 -2.04
C ILE A 180 -3.46 25.02 -3.26
N ILE A 181 -4.47 24.82 -4.14
CA ILE A 181 -4.30 24.12 -5.41
C ILE A 181 -3.31 24.92 -6.30
N GLY A 182 -3.41 26.22 -6.36
CA GLY A 182 -2.47 27.08 -7.08
C GLY A 182 -1.03 26.93 -6.57
N GLN A 183 -0.84 26.86 -5.25
CA GLN A 183 0.47 26.62 -4.65
C GLN A 183 1.01 25.23 -5.00
N TYR A 184 0.19 24.18 -4.91
CA TYR A 184 0.58 22.83 -5.31
C TYR A 184 0.96 22.74 -6.77
N ASN A 185 0.23 23.40 -7.68
CA ASN A 185 0.56 23.43 -9.10
C ASN A 185 1.96 24.01 -9.35
N LEU A 186 2.31 25.11 -8.70
CA LEU A 186 3.65 25.69 -8.78
C LEU A 186 4.72 24.71 -8.28
N GLN A 187 4.47 24.05 -7.14
CA GLN A 187 5.42 23.10 -6.57
C GLN A 187 5.61 21.85 -7.43
N HIS A 188 4.55 21.28 -8.00
CA HIS A 188 4.67 20.16 -8.94
C HIS A 188 5.47 20.56 -10.18
N ARG A 189 5.27 21.79 -10.72
CA ARG A 189 6.08 22.32 -11.80
C ARG A 189 7.56 22.42 -11.45
N GLU A 190 7.87 22.91 -10.25
CA GLU A 190 9.27 23.02 -9.78
C GLU A 190 9.93 21.64 -9.63
N VAL A 191 9.20 20.64 -9.11
CA VAL A 191 9.68 19.25 -9.03
C VAL A 191 9.98 18.72 -10.44
N LEU A 192 9.01 18.84 -11.37
CA LEU A 192 9.19 18.34 -12.74
C LEU A 192 10.33 19.05 -13.46
N ASN A 193 10.46 20.38 -13.31
CA ASN A 193 11.54 21.15 -13.92
C ASN A 193 12.92 20.69 -13.39
N ALA A 194 13.06 20.46 -12.09
CA ALA A 194 14.29 19.96 -11.51
C ALA A 194 14.64 18.53 -12.03
N ILE A 195 13.63 17.67 -12.19
CA ILE A 195 13.79 16.34 -12.77
C ILE A 195 14.26 16.43 -14.23
N ARG A 196 13.63 17.26 -15.05
CA ARG A 196 13.99 17.48 -16.47
C ARG A 196 15.39 18.07 -16.63
N SER A 197 15.77 18.97 -15.73
CA SER A 197 17.11 19.56 -15.68
C SER A 197 18.18 18.61 -15.14
N ARG A 198 17.79 17.38 -14.75
CA ARG A 198 18.70 16.38 -14.17
C ARG A 198 19.39 16.85 -12.89
N GLU A 199 18.66 17.56 -12.04
CA GLU A 199 19.13 18.11 -10.76
C GLU A 199 18.54 17.31 -9.57
N PRO A 200 19.15 16.17 -9.15
CA PRO A 200 18.53 15.24 -8.20
C PRO A 200 18.29 15.86 -6.81
N GLU A 201 19.23 16.66 -6.31
CA GLU A 201 19.09 17.29 -4.99
C GLU A 201 18.05 18.40 -5.00
N ARG A 202 17.96 19.15 -6.08
CA ARG A 202 16.91 20.16 -6.26
C ARG A 202 15.52 19.53 -6.38
N ALA A 203 15.40 18.43 -7.13
CA ALA A 203 14.12 17.69 -7.24
C ALA A 203 13.67 17.16 -5.87
N ALA A 204 14.59 16.59 -5.08
CA ALA A 204 14.32 16.13 -3.72
C ALA A 204 13.93 17.27 -2.77
N ALA A 205 14.62 18.42 -2.84
CA ALA A 205 14.29 19.59 -2.03
C ALA A 205 12.91 20.14 -2.36
N LYS A 206 12.56 20.26 -3.66
CA LYS A 206 11.24 20.72 -4.09
C LYS A 206 10.11 19.77 -3.70
N MET A 207 10.34 18.46 -3.71
CA MET A 207 9.39 17.49 -3.19
C MET A 207 9.18 17.64 -1.68
N LYS A 208 10.24 17.90 -0.90
CA LYS A 208 10.11 18.18 0.54
C LYS A 208 9.27 19.42 0.81
N GLU A 209 9.51 20.52 0.08
CA GLU A 209 8.73 21.76 0.19
C GLU A 209 7.24 21.50 -0.11
N HIS A 210 6.94 20.72 -1.15
CA HIS A 210 5.58 20.31 -1.51
C HIS A 210 4.89 19.52 -0.38
N LEU A 211 5.57 18.49 0.14
CA LEU A 211 5.01 17.66 1.20
C LEU A 211 4.85 18.40 2.54
N GLU A 212 5.74 19.36 2.86
CA GLU A 212 5.59 20.24 4.01
C GLU A 212 4.35 21.12 3.88
N THR A 213 4.10 21.68 2.71
CA THR A 213 2.87 22.43 2.43
C THR A 213 1.63 21.56 2.63
N ALA A 214 1.67 20.31 2.17
CA ALA A 214 0.57 19.35 2.34
C ALA A 214 0.36 19.02 3.83
N ARG A 215 1.44 18.80 4.58
CA ARG A 215 1.38 18.53 6.02
C ARG A 215 0.73 19.68 6.78
N LEU A 216 1.20 20.90 6.55
CA LEU A 216 0.66 22.11 7.20
C LEU A 216 -0.82 22.33 6.89
N SER A 217 -1.25 22.06 5.64
CA SER A 217 -2.67 22.17 5.26
C SER A 217 -3.54 21.15 6.02
N LEU A 218 -3.08 19.89 6.15
CA LEU A 218 -3.80 18.86 6.90
C LEU A 218 -3.85 19.15 8.39
N THR A 219 -2.76 19.60 9.00
CA THR A 219 -2.73 19.94 10.43
C THR A 219 -3.72 21.04 10.76
N ARG A 220 -3.79 22.11 9.97
CA ARG A 220 -4.75 23.21 10.15
C ARG A 220 -6.21 22.74 10.08
N ALA A 221 -6.51 21.78 9.21
CA ALA A 221 -7.87 21.27 9.08
C ALA A 221 -8.24 20.26 10.19
N SER A 222 -7.26 19.69 10.90
CA SER A 222 -7.50 18.81 12.06
C SER A 222 -7.85 19.61 13.32
N ASP A 223 -7.46 20.88 13.37
CA ASP A 223 -7.70 21.77 14.51
C ASP A 223 -9.03 22.54 14.43
N THR A 224 -9.82 22.31 13.35
CA THR A 224 -11.10 22.97 13.06
C THR A 224 -12.26 21.98 13.17
#